data_a5b7991940418e76e41e53b9b8667cbd
#
_entry.id   a5b7991940418e76e41e53b9b8667cbd
#
_cell.length_a   1.000
_cell.length_b   1.000
_cell.length_c   1.000
_cell.angle_alpha   90.00
_cell.angle_beta   90.00
_cell.angle_gamma   90.00
#
_symmetry.space_group_name_H-M   'P 1'
#
loop_
_entity.id
_entity.type
_entity.pdbx_description
1 polymer ?
#
loop_
_entity_poly.entity_id
_entity_poly.type
_entity_poly.pdbx_seq_one_letter_code
_entity_poly.pdbx_strand_id
1 'polypeptide(L)'
;MVYQKNTFEDGAKYERMMGVWSQLVGTHFLEWLNPTVGLNWIDIGCGSGAFTAQVAEFFSPSHLLGIDPSEAQIEFARNRSIKHPVTFQTGDAMSLQCVDNSMDIATMAL
;
A
#
# COMPACT_ATOMS: atom_id res chain seq x y z
N MET A 1 -31.33 9.47 -16.84
CA MET A 1 -30.91 9.77 -16.37
C MET A 1 -29.99 10.32 -16.13
N VAL A 2 -29.65 10.69 -15.77
CA VAL A 2 -29.05 11.09 -15.63
C VAL A 2 -28.40 11.84 -14.77
N TYR A 3 -27.64 12.00 -14.32
CA TYR A 3 -27.05 12.68 -13.52
C TYR A 3 -25.75 13.00 -13.84
N GLN A 4 -25.43 13.43 -14.81
CA GLN A 4 -24.16 13.65 -15.34
C GLN A 4 -23.40 14.73 -14.69
N LYS A 5 -24.03 15.80 -14.31
CA LYS A 5 -23.35 16.92 -13.70
C LYS A 5 -22.75 16.60 -12.35
N ASN A 6 -23.14 15.51 -11.74
CA ASN A 6 -22.64 15.08 -10.46
C ASN A 6 -21.61 13.97 -10.56
N THR A 7 -21.17 13.62 -11.77
CA THR A 7 -20.28 12.52 -11.98
C THR A 7 -18.97 12.67 -11.21
N PHE A 8 -18.38 13.86 -11.23
CA PHE A 8 -17.12 14.08 -10.54
C PHE A 8 -17.29 14.00 -9.02
N GLU A 9 -18.36 14.58 -8.51
CA GLU A 9 -18.65 14.53 -7.09
C GLU A 9 -18.93 13.11 -6.62
N ASP A 10 -19.66 12.35 -7.43
CA ASP A 10 -19.96 10.95 -7.13
C ASP A 10 -18.69 10.10 -7.16
N GLY A 11 -17.78 10.39 -8.08
CA GLY A 11 -16.51 9.70 -8.16
C GLY A 11 -15.64 9.94 -6.94
N ALA A 12 -15.57 11.20 -6.49
CA ALA A 12 -14.81 11.54 -5.30
C ALA A 12 -15.38 10.86 -4.05
N LYS A 13 -16.70 10.79 -3.95
CA LYS A 13 -17.38 10.13 -2.85
C LYS A 13 -17.11 8.64 -2.87
N TYR A 14 -17.16 8.04 -4.04
CA TYR A 14 -16.87 6.63 -4.20
C TYR A 14 -15.43 6.31 -3.78
N GLU A 15 -14.48 7.12 -4.21
CA GLU A 15 -13.08 6.93 -3.85
C GLU A 15 -12.85 7.00 -2.35
N ARG A 16 -13.50 7.95 -1.69
CA ARG A 16 -13.40 8.06 -0.23
C ARG A 16 -13.97 6.84 0.46
N MET A 17 -15.10 6.36 -0.02
CA MET A 17 -15.72 5.15 0.53
C MET A 17 -14.84 3.93 0.33
N MET A 18 -14.27 3.77 -0.87
CA MET A 18 -13.37 2.65 -1.16
C MET A 18 -12.08 2.76 -0.35
N GLY A 19 -11.60 3.96 -0.12
CA GLY A 19 -10.43 4.17 0.73
C GLY A 19 -10.68 3.72 2.17
N VAL A 20 -11.83 4.05 2.71
CA VAL A 20 -12.21 3.62 4.06
C VAL A 20 -12.34 2.10 4.11
N TRP A 21 -13.01 1.50 3.12
CA TRP A 21 -13.16 0.06 3.05
C TRP A 21 -11.81 -0.65 2.96
N SER A 22 -10.92 -0.16 2.10
CA SER A 22 -9.61 -0.74 1.92
C SER A 22 -8.80 -0.68 3.21
N GLN A 23 -8.92 0.43 3.95
CA GLN A 23 -8.23 0.58 5.21
C GLN A 23 -8.76 -0.39 6.26
N LEU A 24 -10.08 -0.57 6.34
CA LEU A 24 -10.69 -1.52 7.26
C LEU A 24 -10.30 -2.95 6.91
N VAL A 25 -10.35 -3.31 5.64
CA VAL A 25 -9.94 -4.64 5.18
C VAL A 25 -8.48 -4.87 5.49
N GLY A 26 -7.63 -3.88 5.23
CA GLY A 26 -6.21 -3.96 5.54
C GLY A 26 -5.95 -4.21 7.01
N THR A 27 -6.66 -3.49 7.89
CA THR A 27 -6.54 -3.66 9.33
C THR A 27 -6.92 -5.08 9.74
N HIS A 28 -8.06 -5.59 9.25
CA HIS A 28 -8.49 -6.93 9.56
C HIS A 28 -7.55 -8.00 9.03
N PHE A 29 -7.03 -7.78 7.83
CA PHE A 29 -6.07 -8.70 7.25
C PHE A 29 -4.80 -8.78 8.11
N LEU A 30 -4.29 -7.64 8.53
CA LEU A 30 -3.09 -7.60 9.37
C LEU A 30 -3.32 -8.20 10.74
N GLU A 31 -4.50 -7.99 11.32
CA GLU A 31 -4.86 -8.62 12.58
C GLU A 31 -4.90 -10.14 12.43
N TRP A 32 -5.48 -10.61 11.33
CA TRP A 32 -5.55 -12.04 11.07
C TRP A 32 -4.16 -12.65 10.85
N LEU A 33 -3.33 -11.97 10.08
CA LEU A 33 -1.97 -12.42 9.78
C LEU A 33 -1.11 -12.40 11.04
N ASN A 34 -1.28 -11.39 11.86
CA ASN A 34 -0.58 -11.21 13.13
C ASN A 34 0.93 -11.48 13.04
N PRO A 35 1.64 -10.82 12.14
CA PRO A 35 3.07 -11.07 11.98
C PRO A 35 3.87 -10.50 13.14
N THR A 36 5.06 -11.03 13.36
CA THR A 36 5.98 -10.44 14.34
C THR A 36 6.43 -9.07 13.83
N VAL A 37 6.84 -8.22 14.78
CA VAL A 37 7.42 -6.92 14.42
C VAL A 37 8.85 -7.10 13.94
N GLY A 38 9.38 -6.09 13.27
CA GLY A 38 10.78 -6.05 12.88
C GLY A 38 11.16 -6.90 11.69
N LEU A 39 10.20 -7.33 10.89
CA LEU A 39 10.46 -8.15 9.70
C LEU A 39 10.78 -7.29 8.49
N ASN A 40 11.34 -7.92 7.47
CA ASN A 40 11.55 -7.28 6.18
C ASN A 40 10.35 -7.57 5.28
N TRP A 41 9.72 -6.50 4.80
CA TRP A 41 8.48 -6.59 4.03
C TRP A 41 8.62 -6.02 2.65
N ILE A 42 7.94 -6.62 1.70
CA ILE A 42 7.72 -6.02 0.40
C ILE A 42 6.22 -6.01 0.11
N ASP A 43 5.70 -4.85 -0.30
CA ASP A 43 4.29 -4.68 -0.66
C ASP A 43 4.22 -4.47 -2.17
N ILE A 44 3.82 -5.50 -2.88
CA ILE A 44 3.78 -5.53 -4.35
C ILE A 44 2.45 -4.97 -4.82
N GLY A 45 2.50 -4.01 -5.74
CA GLY A 45 1.30 -3.33 -6.19
C GLY A 45 0.77 -2.40 -5.12
N CYS A 46 1.67 -1.66 -4.46
CA CYS A 46 1.33 -0.85 -3.30
C CYS A 46 0.40 0.33 -3.61
N GLY A 47 0.25 0.70 -4.87
CA GLY A 47 -0.59 1.82 -5.25
C GLY A 47 -0.18 3.10 -4.55
N SER A 48 -1.13 3.77 -3.94
CA SER A 48 -0.87 5.02 -3.22
C SER A 48 -0.18 4.83 -1.88
N GLY A 49 0.11 3.60 -1.48
CA GLY A 49 0.84 3.32 -0.25
C GLY A 49 0.00 3.26 1.01
N ALA A 50 -1.32 3.18 0.89
CA ALA A 50 -2.19 3.19 2.08
C ALA A 50 -1.97 1.95 2.95
N PHE A 51 -1.94 0.76 2.35
CA PHE A 51 -1.69 -0.47 3.09
C PHE A 51 -0.25 -0.51 3.61
N THR A 52 0.69 -0.05 2.80
CA THR A 52 2.10 0.03 3.20
C THR A 52 2.23 0.88 4.47
N ALA A 53 1.50 2.00 4.54
CA ALA A 53 1.50 2.86 5.71
C ALA A 53 0.96 2.13 6.95
N GLN A 54 -0.05 1.29 6.79
CA GLN A 54 -0.58 0.50 7.91
C GLN A 54 0.47 -0.49 8.42
N VAL A 55 1.18 -1.16 7.52
CA VAL A 55 2.26 -2.07 7.91
C VAL A 55 3.33 -1.32 8.68
N ALA A 56 3.72 -0.15 8.20
CA ALA A 56 4.73 0.66 8.86
C ALA A 56 4.32 1.02 10.29
N GLU A 57 3.07 1.44 10.45
CA GLU A 57 2.57 1.89 11.73
C GLU A 57 2.40 0.75 12.74
N PHE A 58 1.84 -0.38 12.31
CA PHE A 58 1.45 -1.44 13.25
C PHE A 58 2.55 -2.45 13.54
N PHE A 59 3.49 -2.64 12.63
CA PHE A 59 4.46 -3.75 12.77
C PHE A 59 5.92 -3.31 12.75
N SER A 60 6.17 -2.02 12.66
CA SER A 60 7.55 -1.46 12.75
C SER A 60 8.58 -2.32 12.03
N PRO A 61 8.42 -2.52 10.72
CA PRO A 61 9.31 -3.42 9.99
C PRO A 61 10.74 -2.91 9.99
N SER A 62 11.70 -3.83 9.91
CA SER A 62 13.11 -3.46 9.78
C SER A 62 13.36 -2.81 8.43
N HIS A 63 12.76 -3.36 7.39
CA HIS A 63 12.78 -2.79 6.04
C HIS A 63 11.41 -2.94 5.43
N LEU A 64 10.96 -1.92 4.75
CA LEU A 64 9.66 -1.93 4.10
C LEU A 64 9.80 -1.30 2.71
N LEU A 65 9.51 -2.09 1.70
CA LEU A 65 9.59 -1.69 0.31
C LEU A 65 8.21 -1.79 -0.32
N GLY A 66 7.72 -0.70 -0.89
CA GLY A 66 6.50 -0.70 -1.68
C GLY A 66 6.86 -0.53 -3.16
N ILE A 67 6.31 -1.35 -4.02
CA ILE A 67 6.53 -1.23 -5.46
C ILE A 67 5.19 -1.17 -6.19
N ASP A 68 5.18 -0.41 -7.28
CA ASP A 68 4.01 -0.29 -8.14
C ASP A 68 4.48 0.15 -9.52
N PRO A 69 3.87 -0.34 -10.61
CA PRO A 69 4.27 0.08 -11.93
C PRO A 69 3.92 1.53 -12.26
N SER A 70 3.02 2.16 -11.52
CA SER A 70 2.59 3.52 -11.77
C SER A 70 3.51 4.53 -11.06
N GLU A 71 4.21 5.33 -11.83
CA GLU A 71 5.05 6.40 -11.28
C GLU A 71 4.23 7.41 -10.49
N ALA A 72 3.02 7.72 -10.96
CA ALA A 72 2.15 8.66 -10.28
C ALA A 72 1.75 8.15 -8.89
N GLN A 73 1.46 6.86 -8.77
CA GLN A 73 1.13 6.25 -7.48
C GLN A 73 2.33 6.27 -6.55
N ILE A 74 3.50 5.94 -7.06
CA ILE A 74 4.71 5.94 -6.25
C ILE A 74 5.05 7.34 -5.76
N GLU A 75 4.88 8.34 -6.62
CA GLU A 75 5.11 9.71 -6.21
C GLU A 75 4.14 10.13 -5.11
N PHE A 76 2.87 9.76 -5.25
CA PHE A 76 1.88 10.02 -4.21
C PHE A 76 2.27 9.33 -2.91
N ALA A 77 2.69 8.06 -3.00
CA ALA A 77 3.07 7.29 -1.82
C ALA A 77 4.27 7.91 -1.11
N ARG A 78 5.26 8.39 -1.85
CA ARG A 78 6.44 9.04 -1.28
C ARG A 78 6.11 10.29 -0.50
N ASN A 79 5.00 10.94 -0.83
CA ASN A 79 4.58 12.17 -0.15
C ASN A 79 3.71 11.91 1.08
N ARG A 80 3.44 10.67 1.41
CA ARG A 80 2.70 10.35 2.62
C ARG A 80 3.55 10.63 3.86
N SER A 81 2.88 11.09 4.92
CA SER A 81 3.54 11.25 6.22
C SER A 81 3.56 9.92 6.94
N ILE A 82 4.63 9.18 6.75
CA ILE A 82 4.83 7.89 7.41
C ILE A 82 6.02 8.02 8.35
N LYS A 83 5.82 7.68 9.61
CA LYS A 83 6.85 7.89 10.62
C LYS A 83 8.01 6.90 10.52
N HIS A 84 7.75 5.71 10.01
CA HIS A 84 8.78 4.69 9.85
C HIS A 84 9.41 4.79 8.46
N PRO A 85 10.69 4.43 8.31
CA PRO A 85 11.32 4.45 7.00
C PRO A 85 10.65 3.47 6.04
N VAL A 86 10.29 3.98 4.88
CA VAL A 86 9.69 3.20 3.80
C VAL A 86 10.35 3.60 2.52
N THR A 87 10.68 2.63 1.68
CA THR A 87 11.17 2.87 0.33
C THR A 87 10.06 2.56 -0.65
N PHE A 88 9.77 3.49 -1.55
CA PHE A 88 8.81 3.28 -2.63
C PHE A 88 9.55 3.34 -3.96
N GLN A 89 9.33 2.35 -4.83
CA GLN A 89 9.98 2.28 -6.13
C GLN A 89 8.98 1.88 -7.19
N THR A 90 9.16 2.41 -8.40
CA THR A 90 8.42 1.89 -9.55
C THR A 90 8.98 0.53 -9.91
N GLY A 91 8.09 -0.37 -10.29
CA GLY A 91 8.45 -1.72 -10.67
C GLY A 91 7.22 -2.59 -10.69
N ASP A 92 7.37 -3.82 -11.13
CA ASP A 92 6.27 -4.75 -11.13
C ASP A 92 6.70 -6.11 -10.61
N ALA A 93 5.72 -6.99 -10.38
CA ALA A 93 5.96 -8.30 -9.80
C ALA A 93 6.82 -9.19 -10.69
N MET A 94 6.87 -8.90 -11.98
CA MET A 94 7.63 -9.72 -12.94
C MET A 94 9.10 -9.33 -13.00
N SER A 95 9.46 -8.18 -12.43
CA SER A 95 10.82 -7.62 -12.55
C SER A 95 11.33 -7.13 -11.21
N LEU A 96 11.16 -7.92 -10.16
CA LEU A 96 11.59 -7.53 -8.83
C LEU A 96 13.11 -7.45 -8.75
N GLN A 97 13.58 -6.36 -8.17
CA GLN A 97 15.01 -6.10 -8.00
C GLN A 97 15.46 -6.47 -6.58
N CYS A 98 14.78 -7.40 -5.96
CA CYS A 98 15.11 -7.83 -4.62
C CYS A 98 16.15 -8.93 -4.65
N VAL A 99 17.02 -8.92 -3.66
CA VAL A 99 17.95 -10.03 -3.46
C VAL A 99 17.15 -11.22 -2.92
N ASP A 100 17.44 -12.41 -3.43
CA ASP A 100 16.77 -13.60 -2.97
C ASP A 100 16.88 -13.74 -1.45
N ASN A 101 15.77 -14.09 -0.81
CA ASN A 101 15.70 -14.29 0.64
C ASN A 101 15.91 -13.02 1.46
N SER A 102 15.83 -11.85 0.82
CA SER A 102 15.98 -10.58 1.55
C SER A 102 14.72 -10.15 2.28
N MET A 103 13.58 -10.72 1.91
CA MET A 103 12.27 -10.36 2.47
C MET A 103 11.69 -11.50 3.28
N ASP A 104 11.08 -11.17 4.40
CA ASP A 104 10.40 -12.14 5.27
C ASP A 104 8.94 -12.30 4.85
N ILE A 105 8.31 -11.21 4.44
CA ILE A 105 6.90 -11.20 4.04
C ILE A 105 6.76 -10.43 2.74
N ALA A 106 5.98 -10.98 1.83
CA ALA A 106 5.57 -10.30 0.62
C ALA A 106 4.05 -10.25 0.59
N THR A 107 3.49 -9.06 0.40
CA THR A 107 2.05 -8.86 0.28
C THR A 107 1.71 -8.35 -1.09
N MET A 108 0.52 -8.67 -1.55
CA MET A 108 -0.01 -8.18 -2.82
C MET A 108 -1.50 -7.97 -2.62
N ALA A 109 -1.85 -6.76 -2.18
CA ALA A 109 -3.24 -6.40 -1.96
C ALA A 109 -3.79 -5.73 -3.21
N LEU A 110 -4.89 -6.23 -3.71
CA LEU A 110 -5.50 -5.70 -4.93
C LEU A 110 -6.54 -4.63 -4.64
#